data_d9305e73290e10a4cd1e794d950c9dda
#
_entry.id   d9305e73290e10a4cd1e794d950c9dda
#
_cell.length_a   1.000
_cell.length_b   1.000
_cell.length_c   1.000
_cell.angle_alpha   90.00
_cell.angle_beta   90.00
_cell.angle_gamma   90.00
#
_symmetry.space_group_name_H-M   'P 1'
#
loop_
_entity.id
_entity.type
_entity.pdbx_description
1 polymer ?
#
loop_
_entity_poly.entity_id
_entity_poly.type
_entity_poly.pdbx_seq_one_letter_code
_entity_poly.pdbx_strand_id
1 'polypeptide(L)'
;MAFFEERYGDNEAARRAIAESGFTLHESLDNLCGERILALMADKEIEERRGYLAKATTAAISHLSTCDDGFVLMVEGSLIDGMGHGNNAEGQKEEMRDFMEAIEVAVAYAREHSDTLVVVTADHETGGLAIISGNADFNLSEQGVTYAWTTTGHSGTMVPIYLYGACAELINGVMENADLGRRLKELIQPR
;
A
#
# COMPACT_ATOMS: atom_id res chain seq x y z
N MET A 1 9.68 -2.85 -17.98
CA MET A 1 10.64 -3.92 -18.30
C MET A 1 12.10 -3.47 -18.34
N ALA A 2 12.42 -2.22 -18.58
CA ALA A 2 13.78 -1.67 -18.44
C ALA A 2 14.38 -1.94 -17.04
N PHE A 3 13.57 -2.00 -15.99
CA PHE A 3 14.05 -2.38 -14.65
C PHE A 3 14.61 -3.82 -14.61
N PHE A 4 14.03 -4.75 -15.36
CA PHE A 4 14.57 -6.10 -15.47
C PHE A 4 15.84 -6.14 -16.33
N GLU A 5 15.91 -5.38 -17.43
CA GLU A 5 17.12 -5.24 -18.26
C GLU A 5 18.27 -4.62 -17.48
N GLU A 6 18.00 -3.56 -16.73
CA GLU A 6 19.01 -2.86 -15.93
C GLU A 6 19.56 -3.72 -14.80
N ARG A 7 18.74 -4.60 -14.21
CA ARG A 7 19.12 -5.45 -13.06
C ARG A 7 19.58 -6.85 -13.42
N TYR A 8 19.04 -7.42 -14.49
CA TYR A 8 19.24 -8.83 -14.84
C TYR A 8 19.83 -9.03 -16.25
N GLY A 9 20.05 -7.96 -17.02
CA GLY A 9 20.84 -7.95 -18.27
C GLY A 9 20.22 -8.65 -19.46
N ASP A 10 19.15 -9.43 -19.28
CA ASP A 10 18.49 -10.19 -20.36
C ASP A 10 17.02 -10.40 -20.06
N ASN A 11 16.18 -9.71 -20.79
CA ASN A 11 14.71 -9.78 -20.68
C ASN A 11 14.16 -11.17 -21.03
N GLU A 12 14.73 -11.85 -22.03
CA GLU A 12 14.27 -13.18 -22.41
C GLU A 12 14.57 -14.23 -21.34
N ALA A 13 15.76 -14.19 -20.77
CA ALA A 13 16.14 -15.10 -19.68
C ALA A 13 15.27 -14.87 -18.43
N ALA A 14 15.00 -13.63 -18.07
CA ALA A 14 14.12 -13.30 -16.95
C ALA A 14 12.66 -13.75 -17.20
N ARG A 15 12.13 -13.52 -18.39
CA ARG A 15 10.78 -13.99 -18.78
C ARG A 15 10.69 -15.52 -18.75
N ARG A 16 11.71 -16.21 -19.23
CA ARG A 16 11.79 -17.66 -19.19
C ARG A 16 11.83 -18.20 -17.76
N ALA A 17 12.66 -17.61 -16.90
CA ALA A 17 12.74 -17.98 -15.49
C ALA A 17 11.41 -17.78 -14.75
N ILE A 18 10.68 -16.70 -15.04
CA ILE A 18 9.34 -16.43 -14.51
C ILE A 18 8.37 -17.54 -14.94
N ALA A 19 8.34 -17.88 -16.23
CA ALA A 19 7.48 -18.92 -16.76
C ALA A 19 7.81 -20.30 -16.21
N GLU A 20 9.10 -20.66 -16.15
CA GLU A 20 9.59 -21.91 -15.58
C GLU A 20 9.27 -22.05 -14.08
N SER A 21 9.15 -20.91 -13.36
CA SER A 21 8.70 -20.86 -11.98
C SER A 21 7.18 -20.97 -11.82
N GLY A 22 6.43 -21.16 -12.91
CA GLY A 22 4.98 -21.35 -12.93
C GLY A 22 4.17 -20.06 -12.81
N PHE A 23 4.80 -18.89 -13.03
CA PHE A 23 4.08 -17.64 -13.09
C PHE A 23 3.59 -17.32 -14.50
N THR A 24 2.37 -16.81 -14.59
CA THR A 24 1.86 -16.16 -15.80
C THR A 24 2.20 -14.67 -15.75
N LEU A 25 2.93 -14.19 -16.74
CA LEU A 25 3.31 -12.79 -16.85
C LEU A 25 2.20 -12.00 -17.57
N HIS A 26 1.77 -10.89 -16.97
CA HIS A 26 0.81 -9.95 -17.54
C HIS A 26 1.44 -8.55 -17.66
N GLU A 27 1.10 -7.84 -18.72
CA GLU A 27 1.47 -6.44 -18.98
C GLU A 27 0.23 -5.52 -18.98
N SER A 28 -0.91 -6.03 -18.51
CA SER A 28 -2.16 -5.33 -18.33
C SER A 28 -2.91 -5.91 -17.12
N LEU A 29 -3.72 -5.10 -16.47
CA LEU A 29 -4.64 -5.55 -15.42
C LEU A 29 -5.91 -6.19 -15.97
N ASP A 30 -6.11 -6.14 -17.29
CA ASP A 30 -7.29 -6.69 -17.92
C ASP A 30 -7.18 -8.21 -18.07
N ASN A 31 -8.25 -8.92 -17.68
CA ASN A 31 -8.35 -10.37 -17.81
C ASN A 31 -7.19 -11.15 -17.17
N LEU A 32 -6.79 -10.76 -15.97
CA LEU A 32 -5.81 -11.52 -15.20
C LEU A 32 -6.25 -12.98 -15.10
N CYS A 33 -5.38 -13.90 -15.50
CA CYS A 33 -5.63 -15.33 -15.46
C CYS A 33 -4.35 -16.08 -15.10
N GLY A 34 -4.52 -17.27 -14.52
CA GLY A 34 -3.42 -18.10 -14.06
C GLY A 34 -3.45 -18.27 -12.54
N GLU A 35 -2.92 -19.39 -12.08
CA GLU A 35 -2.86 -19.72 -10.66
C GLU A 35 -1.82 -18.86 -9.91
N ARG A 36 -0.72 -18.53 -10.59
CA ARG A 36 0.34 -17.64 -10.09
C ARG A 36 0.58 -16.54 -11.10
N ILE A 37 0.35 -15.30 -10.70
CA ILE A 37 0.41 -14.13 -11.59
C ILE A 37 1.57 -13.22 -11.17
N LEU A 38 2.29 -12.72 -12.17
CA LEU A 38 3.18 -11.59 -12.06
C LEU A 38 2.75 -10.53 -13.09
N ALA A 39 2.21 -9.42 -12.62
CA ALA A 39 1.75 -8.33 -13.47
C ALA A 39 2.74 -7.16 -13.39
N LEU A 40 3.40 -6.83 -14.51
CA LEU A 40 4.40 -5.77 -14.63
C LEU A 40 3.87 -4.70 -15.57
N MET A 41 3.39 -3.59 -15.00
CA MET A 41 2.63 -2.59 -15.73
C MET A 41 3.49 -1.48 -16.33
N ALA A 42 4.70 -1.28 -15.83
CA ALA A 42 5.63 -0.25 -16.28
C ALA A 42 7.08 -0.63 -16.04
N ASP A 43 7.99 0.02 -16.74
CA ASP A 43 9.43 -0.22 -16.62
C ASP A 43 10.03 0.33 -15.33
N LYS A 44 9.56 1.48 -14.86
CA LYS A 44 9.99 2.13 -13.61
C LYS A 44 8.80 2.64 -12.82
N GLU A 45 8.09 3.61 -13.39
CA GLU A 45 6.93 4.26 -12.79
C GLU A 45 5.78 4.27 -13.79
N ILE A 46 4.56 4.22 -13.27
CA ILE A 46 3.35 4.36 -14.08
C ILE A 46 3.13 5.85 -14.33
N GLU A 47 3.16 6.31 -15.59
CA GLU A 47 3.06 7.72 -15.95
C GLU A 47 1.72 8.33 -15.52
N GLU A 48 0.59 7.63 -15.79
CA GLU A 48 -0.75 8.04 -15.37
C GLU A 48 -1.17 7.26 -14.12
N ARG A 49 -0.45 7.46 -13.01
CA ARG A 49 -0.63 6.61 -11.83
C ARG A 49 -1.81 6.97 -10.94
N ARG A 50 -2.38 8.18 -11.06
CA ARG A 50 -3.54 8.56 -10.25
C ARG A 50 -4.72 7.62 -10.46
N GLY A 51 -5.23 7.04 -9.39
CA GLY A 51 -6.27 6.01 -9.40
C GLY A 51 -5.79 4.65 -9.92
N TYR A 52 -4.50 4.50 -10.26
CA TYR A 52 -3.98 3.23 -10.74
C TYR A 52 -3.90 2.19 -9.63
N LEU A 53 -3.50 2.58 -8.42
CA LEU A 53 -3.45 1.68 -7.28
C LEU A 53 -4.84 1.12 -6.93
N ALA A 54 -5.88 1.94 -7.02
CA ALA A 54 -7.26 1.51 -6.84
C ALA A 54 -7.70 0.49 -7.93
N LYS A 55 -7.31 0.71 -9.20
CA LYS A 55 -7.57 -0.25 -10.28
C LYS A 55 -6.83 -1.57 -10.06
N ALA A 56 -5.56 -1.52 -9.67
CA ALA A 56 -4.76 -2.70 -9.37
C ALA A 56 -5.33 -3.47 -8.17
N THR A 57 -5.77 -2.78 -7.13
CA THR A 57 -6.43 -3.36 -5.97
C THR A 57 -7.73 -4.05 -6.37
N THR A 58 -8.56 -3.42 -7.21
CA THR A 58 -9.78 -4.02 -7.74
C THR A 58 -9.50 -5.29 -8.53
N ALA A 59 -8.52 -5.26 -9.43
CA ALA A 59 -8.13 -6.42 -10.25
C ALA A 59 -7.59 -7.56 -9.37
N ALA A 60 -6.76 -7.25 -8.37
CA ALA A 60 -6.23 -8.23 -7.43
C ALA A 60 -7.33 -8.88 -6.59
N ILE A 61 -8.24 -8.10 -6.02
CA ILE A 61 -9.38 -8.62 -5.25
C ILE A 61 -10.24 -9.52 -6.14
N SER A 62 -10.59 -9.07 -7.35
CA SER A 62 -11.42 -9.83 -8.29
C SER A 62 -10.80 -11.19 -8.64
N HIS A 63 -9.49 -11.25 -8.79
CA HIS A 63 -8.78 -12.49 -9.06
C HIS A 63 -8.68 -13.38 -7.81
N LEU A 64 -8.24 -12.83 -6.68
CA LEU A 64 -7.98 -13.58 -5.46
C LEU A 64 -9.26 -14.08 -4.77
N SER A 65 -10.37 -13.36 -4.90
CA SER A 65 -11.67 -13.75 -4.34
C SER A 65 -12.28 -15.01 -4.96
N THR A 66 -11.68 -15.52 -6.05
CA THR A 66 -12.07 -16.82 -6.64
C THR A 66 -11.47 -18.02 -5.89
N CYS A 67 -10.60 -17.79 -4.90
CA CYS A 67 -9.99 -18.84 -4.11
C CYS A 67 -10.91 -19.26 -2.95
N ASP A 68 -11.32 -20.53 -2.92
CA ASP A 68 -12.22 -21.07 -1.89
C ASP A 68 -11.60 -21.03 -0.47
N ASP A 69 -10.27 -21.08 -0.38
CA ASP A 69 -9.53 -21.01 0.90
C ASP A 69 -9.36 -19.56 1.42
N GLY A 70 -9.89 -18.57 0.69
CA GLY A 70 -9.70 -17.16 0.98
C GLY A 70 -8.35 -16.62 0.49
N PHE A 71 -8.04 -15.38 0.85
CA PHE A 71 -6.80 -14.71 0.41
C PHE A 71 -6.27 -13.71 1.42
N VAL A 72 -4.99 -13.37 1.26
CA VAL A 72 -4.33 -12.23 1.89
C VAL A 72 -3.79 -11.33 0.78
N LEU A 73 -4.15 -10.07 0.79
CA LEU A 73 -3.68 -9.07 -0.16
C LEU A 73 -2.97 -7.95 0.58
N MET A 74 -1.72 -7.66 0.19
CA MET A 74 -0.99 -6.46 0.61
C MET A 74 -1.00 -5.45 -0.53
N VAL A 75 -1.37 -4.22 -0.21
CA VAL A 75 -1.38 -3.07 -1.14
C VAL A 75 -0.47 -2.00 -0.58
N GLU A 76 0.49 -1.54 -1.37
CA GLU A 76 1.49 -0.59 -0.94
C GLU A 76 1.39 0.75 -1.70
N GLY A 77 1.29 1.85 -0.95
CA GLY A 77 1.45 3.22 -1.44
C GLY A 77 2.90 3.70 -1.27
N SER A 78 3.85 3.08 -1.93
CA SER A 78 5.31 3.24 -1.71
C SER A 78 5.84 4.65 -1.90
N LEU A 79 5.21 5.46 -2.75
CA LEU A 79 5.70 6.82 -3.03
C LEU A 79 5.36 7.83 -1.95
N ILE A 80 4.50 7.49 -0.99
CA ILE A 80 4.28 8.29 0.23
C ILE A 80 5.60 8.46 0.98
N ASP A 81 6.34 7.37 1.14
CA ASP A 81 7.69 7.35 1.70
C ASP A 81 8.68 8.16 0.86
N GLY A 82 8.70 7.97 -0.45
CA GLY A 82 9.56 8.74 -1.36
C GLY A 82 9.35 10.24 -1.26
N MET A 83 8.10 10.70 -1.12
CA MET A 83 7.80 12.12 -0.90
C MET A 83 8.22 12.59 0.49
N GLY A 84 8.16 11.74 1.51
CA GLY A 84 8.69 11.98 2.85
C GLY A 84 10.21 12.17 2.84
N HIS A 85 10.96 11.31 2.17
CA HIS A 85 12.40 11.46 1.94
C HIS A 85 12.78 12.77 1.23
N GLY A 86 11.93 13.23 0.33
CA GLY A 86 12.08 14.50 -0.38
C GLY A 86 11.58 15.72 0.40
N ASN A 87 11.05 15.56 1.62
CA ASN A 87 10.38 16.62 2.39
C ASN A 87 9.32 17.37 1.56
N ASN A 88 8.63 16.66 0.69
CA ASN A 88 7.65 17.18 -0.24
C ASN A 88 6.21 16.94 0.27
N ALA A 89 5.69 17.87 1.06
CA ALA A 89 4.36 17.73 1.66
C ALA A 89 3.21 17.71 0.64
N GLU A 90 3.32 18.46 -0.46
CA GLU A 90 2.28 18.47 -1.50
C GLU A 90 2.27 17.13 -2.25
N GLY A 91 3.45 16.64 -2.65
CA GLY A 91 3.58 15.32 -3.27
C GLY A 91 3.08 14.21 -2.34
N GLN A 92 3.42 14.25 -1.05
CA GLN A 92 2.95 13.25 -0.09
C GLN A 92 1.43 13.26 0.06
N LYS A 93 0.78 14.45 0.03
CA LYS A 93 -0.69 14.53 0.05
C LYS A 93 -1.33 13.93 -1.19
N GLU A 94 -0.73 14.11 -2.37
CA GLU A 94 -1.24 13.51 -3.60
C GLU A 94 -1.11 11.97 -3.57
N GLU A 95 0.03 11.44 -3.12
CA GLU A 95 0.22 10.01 -2.95
C GLU A 95 -0.74 9.39 -1.90
N MET A 96 -0.97 10.12 -0.79
CA MET A 96 -1.97 9.71 0.20
C MET A 96 -3.38 9.68 -0.36
N ARG A 97 -3.75 10.63 -1.25
CA ARG A 97 -5.07 10.61 -1.91
C ARG A 97 -5.24 9.40 -2.83
N ASP A 98 -4.20 9.07 -3.61
CA ASP A 98 -4.20 7.88 -4.46
C ASP A 98 -4.33 6.60 -3.63
N PHE A 99 -3.60 6.52 -2.52
CA PHE A 99 -3.70 5.40 -1.57
C PHE A 99 -5.09 5.30 -0.92
N MET A 100 -5.71 6.43 -0.59
CA MET A 100 -7.08 6.45 -0.04
C MET A 100 -8.10 5.89 -1.04
N GLU A 101 -7.94 6.12 -2.34
CA GLU A 101 -8.82 5.52 -3.37
C GLU A 101 -8.69 3.98 -3.36
N ALA A 102 -7.51 3.43 -3.15
CA ALA A 102 -7.32 1.98 -3.00
C ALA A 102 -7.92 1.44 -1.69
N ILE A 103 -7.82 2.19 -0.60
CA ILE A 103 -8.49 1.85 0.68
C ILE A 103 -10.01 1.82 0.50
N GLU A 104 -10.59 2.77 -0.23
CA GLU A 104 -12.03 2.79 -0.52
C GLU A 104 -12.49 1.53 -1.24
N VAL A 105 -11.71 1.04 -2.20
CA VAL A 105 -11.97 -0.26 -2.88
C VAL A 105 -11.98 -1.42 -1.88
N ALA A 106 -10.98 -1.51 -1.01
CA ALA A 106 -10.88 -2.58 -0.02
C ALA A 106 -12.05 -2.53 0.99
N VAL A 107 -12.39 -1.33 1.46
CA VAL A 107 -13.51 -1.13 2.41
C VAL A 107 -14.86 -1.43 1.73
N ALA A 108 -15.04 -1.07 0.48
CA ALA A 108 -16.24 -1.40 -0.28
C ALA A 108 -16.41 -2.92 -0.40
N TYR A 109 -15.35 -3.64 -0.72
CA TYR A 109 -15.35 -5.11 -0.74
C TYR A 109 -15.72 -5.69 0.63
N ALA A 110 -15.09 -5.22 1.72
CA ALA A 110 -15.35 -5.71 3.07
C ALA A 110 -16.79 -5.43 3.57
N ARG A 111 -17.47 -4.41 3.05
CA ARG A 111 -18.89 -4.15 3.34
C ARG A 111 -19.82 -5.23 2.78
N GLU A 112 -19.44 -5.81 1.65
CA GLU A 112 -20.21 -6.86 0.98
C GLU A 112 -19.79 -8.27 1.44
N HIS A 113 -18.61 -8.40 2.06
CA HIS A 113 -18.01 -9.65 2.50
C HIS A 113 -17.65 -9.56 3.99
N SER A 114 -18.59 -10.00 4.84
CA SER A 114 -18.53 -9.81 6.31
C SER A 114 -17.40 -10.57 7.02
N ASP A 115 -16.71 -11.45 6.32
CA ASP A 115 -15.54 -12.22 6.75
C ASP A 115 -14.19 -11.56 6.39
N THR A 116 -14.23 -10.36 5.81
CA THR A 116 -13.05 -9.61 5.37
C THR A 116 -12.60 -8.61 6.44
N LEU A 117 -11.31 -8.63 6.78
CA LEU A 117 -10.63 -7.61 7.58
C LEU A 117 -9.78 -6.71 6.69
N VAL A 118 -9.99 -5.41 6.79
CA VAL A 118 -9.10 -4.39 6.19
C VAL A 118 -8.24 -3.79 7.29
N VAL A 119 -6.92 -3.79 7.05
CA VAL A 119 -5.92 -3.18 7.94
C VAL A 119 -5.17 -2.12 7.17
N VAL A 120 -5.14 -0.90 7.68
CA VAL A 120 -4.39 0.22 7.09
C VAL A 120 -3.36 0.70 8.11
N THR A 121 -2.12 0.67 7.74
CA THR A 121 -1.00 1.10 8.59
C THR A 121 0.19 1.51 7.72
N ALA A 122 1.27 1.93 8.34
CA ALA A 122 2.58 2.08 7.71
C ALA A 122 3.59 1.17 8.42
N ASP A 123 4.70 0.87 7.77
CA ASP A 123 5.84 0.15 8.33
C ASP A 123 6.71 1.08 9.18
N HIS A 124 6.80 2.39 8.84
CA HIS A 124 7.49 3.45 9.60
C HIS A 124 6.97 4.84 9.19
N GLU A 125 7.44 5.84 9.90
CA GLU A 125 7.30 7.25 9.56
C GLU A 125 8.55 7.72 8.79
N THR A 126 8.38 8.66 7.86
CA THR A 126 9.47 9.22 7.04
C THR A 126 9.41 10.74 7.01
N GLY A 127 10.56 11.37 7.24
CA GLY A 127 10.74 12.82 7.18
C GLY A 127 10.59 13.53 8.53
N GLY A 128 10.00 12.88 9.54
CA GLY A 128 9.69 13.52 10.81
C GLY A 128 8.75 14.72 10.62
N LEU A 129 7.69 14.53 9.80
CA LEU A 129 6.74 15.56 9.44
C LEU A 129 5.94 16.04 10.66
N ALA A 130 5.90 17.35 10.84
CA ALA A 130 5.03 18.00 11.82
C ALA A 130 4.20 19.10 11.15
N ILE A 131 2.95 19.23 11.58
CA ILE A 131 2.12 20.39 11.28
C ILE A 131 2.34 21.39 12.40
N ILE A 132 2.91 22.53 12.08
CA ILE A 132 3.24 23.56 13.06
C ILE A 132 2.26 24.72 13.00
N SER A 133 2.00 25.33 14.16
CA SER A 133 1.25 26.58 14.23
C SER A 133 2.15 27.75 13.82
N GLY A 134 1.63 28.61 12.96
CA GLY A 134 2.31 29.83 12.51
C GLY A 134 2.27 30.96 13.53
N ASN A 135 1.52 30.84 14.63
CA ASN A 135 1.39 31.87 15.65
C ASN A 135 1.28 31.29 17.08
N ALA A 136 1.58 32.12 18.07
CA ALA A 136 1.54 31.77 19.49
C ALA A 136 0.11 31.57 20.04
N ASP A 137 -0.90 32.04 19.33
CA ASP A 137 -2.29 32.05 19.79
C ASP A 137 -3.10 30.84 19.30
N PHE A 138 -2.48 29.92 18.59
CA PHE A 138 -3.11 28.72 18.01
C PHE A 138 -4.32 29.02 17.09
N ASN A 139 -4.44 30.24 16.61
CA ASN A 139 -5.46 30.59 15.63
C ASN A 139 -5.10 30.00 14.27
N LEU A 140 -6.10 29.56 13.52
CA LEU A 140 -5.89 29.12 12.14
C LEU A 140 -5.23 30.26 11.36
N SER A 141 -4.07 29.97 10.79
CA SER A 141 -3.38 30.90 9.92
C SER A 141 -4.22 31.13 8.66
N GLU A 142 -4.45 32.38 8.28
CA GLU A 142 -5.06 32.73 6.99
C GLU A 142 -4.23 32.22 5.80
N GLN A 143 -2.98 31.82 6.02
CA GLN A 143 -2.04 31.31 5.03
C GLN A 143 -2.07 29.78 4.88
N GLY A 144 -2.96 29.08 5.58
CA GLY A 144 -3.08 27.63 5.51
C GLY A 144 -2.17 26.88 6.48
N VAL A 145 -1.92 25.59 6.18
CA VAL A 145 -1.15 24.68 7.02
C VAL A 145 0.34 24.83 6.72
N THR A 146 1.15 24.98 7.78
CA THR A 146 2.61 25.01 7.67
C THR A 146 3.20 23.67 8.09
N TYR A 147 4.14 23.17 7.31
CA TYR A 147 4.83 21.90 7.52
C TYR A 147 6.27 22.13 7.98
N ALA A 148 6.74 21.30 8.89
CA ALA A 148 8.13 21.23 9.29
C ALA A 148 8.61 19.78 9.19
N TRP A 149 9.87 19.61 8.81
CA TRP A 149 10.52 18.32 8.65
C TRP A 149 11.78 18.28 9.53
N THR A 150 12.04 17.16 10.16
CA THR A 150 13.21 17.01 11.05
C THR A 150 14.32 16.18 10.43
N THR A 151 14.03 15.43 9.40
CA THR A 151 14.97 14.54 8.72
C THR A 151 14.57 14.32 7.27
N THR A 152 15.43 13.71 6.48
CA THR A 152 15.11 13.10 5.17
C THR A 152 15.14 11.59 5.24
N GLY A 153 15.29 11.01 6.41
CA GLY A 153 15.26 9.57 6.68
C GLY A 153 13.99 9.18 7.43
N HIS A 154 13.97 7.94 7.89
CA HIS A 154 12.91 7.43 8.75
C HIS A 154 13.03 7.98 10.17
N SER A 155 11.93 8.09 10.88
CA SER A 155 11.91 8.42 12.29
C SER A 155 11.29 7.30 13.14
N GLY A 156 11.54 7.33 14.44
CA GLY A 156 10.95 6.39 15.40
C GLY A 156 9.56 6.80 15.89
N THR A 157 8.90 7.72 15.20
CA THR A 157 7.53 8.13 15.54
C THR A 157 6.55 6.98 15.28
N MET A 158 5.65 6.75 16.22
CA MET A 158 4.61 5.75 16.07
C MET A 158 3.70 6.06 14.88
N VAL A 159 3.38 5.04 14.09
CA VAL A 159 2.43 5.14 13.00
C VAL A 159 1.05 4.64 13.44
N PRO A 160 -0.05 5.21 12.93
CA PRO A 160 -1.39 4.77 13.26
C PRO A 160 -1.72 3.44 12.59
N ILE A 161 -2.65 2.69 13.21
CA ILE A 161 -3.31 1.55 12.61
C ILE A 161 -4.82 1.79 12.58
N TYR A 162 -5.45 1.52 11.46
CA TYR A 162 -6.89 1.57 11.28
C TYR A 162 -7.38 0.20 10.83
N LEU A 163 -8.50 -0.25 11.39
CA LEU A 163 -9.08 -1.55 11.09
C LEU A 163 -10.56 -1.40 10.76
N TYR A 164 -11.02 -2.20 9.81
CA TYR A 164 -12.42 -2.25 9.42
C TYR A 164 -12.83 -3.68 9.05
N GLY A 165 -14.02 -4.12 9.47
CA GLY A 165 -14.59 -5.41 9.10
C GLY A 165 -14.36 -6.50 10.15
N ALA A 166 -14.18 -7.74 9.70
CA ALA A 166 -14.11 -8.91 10.56
C ALA A 166 -12.99 -8.82 11.60
N CYS A 167 -13.32 -9.07 12.87
CA CYS A 167 -12.34 -9.12 13.96
C CYS A 167 -11.57 -7.81 14.21
N ALA A 168 -12.01 -6.69 13.66
CA ALA A 168 -11.33 -5.39 13.80
C ALA A 168 -11.19 -4.99 15.28
N GLU A 169 -12.15 -5.38 16.13
CA GLU A 169 -12.17 -5.11 17.58
C GLU A 169 -11.10 -5.87 18.38
N LEU A 170 -10.51 -6.92 17.81
CA LEU A 170 -9.51 -7.75 18.49
C LEU A 170 -8.11 -7.15 18.47
N ILE A 171 -7.86 -6.14 17.61
CA ILE A 171 -6.58 -5.47 17.48
C ILE A 171 -6.74 -4.01 17.88
N ASN A 172 -6.13 -3.62 18.98
CA ASN A 172 -6.21 -2.25 19.50
C ASN A 172 -4.99 -1.91 20.35
N GLY A 173 -4.85 -0.63 20.69
CA GLY A 173 -3.77 -0.10 21.54
C GLY A 173 -2.47 0.13 20.80
N VAL A 174 -1.39 0.28 21.56
CA VAL A 174 -0.02 0.45 21.07
C VAL A 174 0.69 -0.90 21.16
N MET A 175 1.37 -1.28 20.10
CA MET A 175 2.09 -2.56 20.02
C MET A 175 3.28 -2.47 19.09
N GLU A 176 4.19 -3.40 19.21
CA GLU A 176 5.27 -3.58 18.25
C GLU A 176 4.75 -4.12 16.91
N ASN A 177 5.38 -3.75 15.80
CA ASN A 177 5.01 -4.22 14.46
C ASN A 177 5.00 -5.77 14.37
N ALA A 178 5.97 -6.43 15.01
CA ALA A 178 6.02 -7.87 15.08
C ALA A 178 4.83 -8.50 15.84
N ASP A 179 4.27 -7.80 16.84
CA ASP A 179 3.07 -8.25 17.57
C ASP A 179 1.84 -8.15 16.70
N LEU A 180 1.71 -7.07 15.92
CA LEU A 180 0.67 -6.92 14.91
C LEU A 180 0.69 -8.09 13.93
N GLY A 181 1.86 -8.41 13.36
CA GLY A 181 2.01 -9.52 12.42
C GLY A 181 1.62 -10.87 13.03
N ARG A 182 1.95 -11.12 14.31
CA ARG A 182 1.53 -12.36 15.01
C ARG A 182 0.01 -12.42 15.18
N ARG A 183 -0.63 -11.34 15.59
CA ARG A 183 -2.09 -11.26 15.74
C ARG A 183 -2.82 -11.46 14.42
N LEU A 184 -2.35 -10.83 13.33
CA LEU A 184 -2.92 -11.03 12.01
C LEU A 184 -2.80 -12.48 11.56
N LYS A 185 -1.62 -13.10 11.79
CA LYS A 185 -1.41 -14.51 11.47
C LYS A 185 -2.37 -15.44 12.23
N GLU A 186 -2.69 -15.16 13.49
CA GLU A 186 -3.65 -15.94 14.29
C GLU A 186 -5.08 -15.84 13.74
N LEU A 187 -5.46 -14.69 13.16
CA LEU A 187 -6.78 -14.48 12.58
C LEU A 187 -7.02 -15.25 11.27
N ILE A 188 -5.96 -15.49 10.49
CA ILE A 188 -6.04 -16.18 9.19
C ILE A 188 -5.77 -17.69 9.27
N GLN A 189 -5.47 -18.23 10.47
CA GLN A 189 -5.30 -19.68 10.61
C GLN A 189 -6.67 -20.37 10.62
N PRO A 190 -6.81 -21.51 9.91
CA PRO A 190 -8.01 -22.33 10.01
C PRO A 190 -8.26 -22.72 11.48
N ARG A 191 -9.47 -22.50 11.94
CA ARG A 191 -9.91 -22.93 13.27
C ARG A 191 -10.28 -24.41 13.26
#